data_465f3815cf04133a7bc64a4174348a3f
#
_entry.id   465f3815cf04133a7bc64a4174348a3f
#
_cell.length_a   1.000
_cell.length_b   1.000
_cell.length_c   1.000
_cell.angle_alpha   90.00
_cell.angle_beta   90.00
_cell.angle_gamma   90.00
#
_symmetry.space_group_name_H-M   'P 1'
#
loop_
_entity.id
_entity.type
_entity.pdbx_description
1 polymer ?
#
loop_
_entity_poly.entity_id
_entity_poly.type
_entity_poly.pdbx_seq_one_letter_code
_entity_poly.pdbx_strand_id
1 'polypeptide(L)'
;AALLMEKGGVLLSDMNTPYKHQNVLGENVFTFEEEDASCVWRNHYSAADRRVEISVDIDYRETGEHFHEQFYEYTYDLDTIRAALEKHGFALESVCDGESFGPLTDESERYFFCAVKQYTQLEEQ
;
A
#
# COMPACT_ATOMS: atom_id res chain seq x y z
N ALA A 1 13.57 2.95 10.68
CA ALA A 1 13.83 4.16 9.87
C ALA A 1 13.82 5.44 10.70
N ALA A 2 12.85 5.58 11.62
CA ALA A 2 12.72 6.79 12.42
C ALA A 2 13.95 7.09 13.29
N LEU A 3 14.60 6.06 13.84
CA LEU A 3 15.79 6.23 14.67
C LEU A 3 17.02 6.65 13.88
N LEU A 4 17.08 6.29 12.60
CA LEU A 4 18.24 6.54 11.74
C LEU A 4 18.15 7.87 11.00
N MET A 5 16.98 8.49 11.00
CA MET A 5 16.73 9.73 10.26
C MET A 5 16.93 10.93 11.19
N GLU A 6 17.68 11.93 10.71
CA GLU A 6 17.91 13.15 11.44
C GLU A 6 16.66 14.04 11.47
N LYS A 7 16.55 14.88 12.51
CA LYS A 7 15.51 15.91 12.60
C LYS A 7 15.54 16.79 11.35
N GLY A 8 14.38 17.01 10.75
CA GLY A 8 14.25 17.73 9.49
C GLY A 8 14.36 16.85 8.26
N GLY A 9 14.68 15.57 8.43
CA GLY A 9 14.68 14.60 7.33
C GLY A 9 13.28 14.42 6.76
N VAL A 10 13.19 14.13 5.47
CA VAL A 10 11.93 14.02 4.73
C VAL A 10 11.67 12.56 4.35
N LEU A 11 10.47 12.08 4.67
CA LEU A 11 9.99 10.78 4.23
C LEU A 11 8.96 10.99 3.13
N LEU A 12 9.23 10.44 1.95
CA LEU A 12 8.28 10.40 0.85
C LEU A 12 7.81 8.96 0.69
N SER A 13 6.50 8.76 0.63
CA SER A 13 5.96 7.41 0.46
C SER A 13 4.60 7.45 -0.22
N ASP A 14 4.20 6.30 -0.76
CA ASP A 14 2.87 6.14 -1.31
C ASP A 14 2.27 4.83 -0.80
N MET A 15 0.94 4.75 -0.85
CA MET A 15 0.22 3.51 -0.56
C MET A 15 -1.16 3.53 -1.19
N ASN A 16 -1.72 2.35 -1.40
CA ASN A 16 -3.08 2.22 -1.89
C ASN A 16 -4.07 2.75 -0.85
N THR A 17 -5.09 3.46 -1.34
CA THR A 17 -6.16 3.98 -0.50
C THR A 17 -7.18 2.89 -0.17
N PRO A 18 -8.05 3.08 0.84
CA PRO A 18 -9.20 2.20 1.05
C PRO A 18 -10.11 2.12 -0.19
N TYR A 19 -10.26 3.21 -0.93
CA TYR A 19 -11.02 3.22 -2.18
C TYR A 19 -10.45 2.22 -3.19
N LYS A 20 -9.12 2.19 -3.36
CA LYS A 20 -8.45 1.25 -4.25
C LYS A 20 -8.75 -0.20 -3.84
N HIS A 21 -8.62 -0.52 -2.57
CA HIS A 21 -8.89 -1.86 -2.06
C HIS A 21 -10.34 -2.25 -2.24
N GLN A 22 -11.26 -1.34 -1.92
CA GLN A 22 -12.70 -1.63 -1.93
C GLN A 22 -13.30 -1.67 -3.34
N ASN A 23 -12.91 -0.74 -4.22
CA ASN A 23 -13.60 -0.52 -5.49
C ASN A 23 -12.82 -0.96 -6.73
N VAL A 24 -11.50 -1.07 -6.64
CA VAL A 24 -10.65 -1.44 -7.77
C VAL A 24 -10.11 -2.86 -7.63
N LEU A 25 -9.47 -3.18 -6.52
CA LEU A 25 -8.95 -4.52 -6.27
C LEU A 25 -10.09 -5.48 -5.87
N GLY A 26 -10.81 -5.14 -4.81
CA GLY A 26 -12.04 -5.83 -4.35
C GLY A 26 -12.05 -7.34 -4.53
N GLU A 27 -13.07 -7.83 -5.21
CA GLU A 27 -13.24 -9.25 -5.56
C GLU A 27 -12.76 -9.55 -6.98
N ASN A 28 -12.00 -8.65 -7.60
CA ASN A 28 -11.60 -8.80 -8.99
C ASN A 28 -10.62 -9.96 -9.20
N VAL A 29 -10.73 -10.58 -10.37
CA VAL A 29 -9.83 -11.64 -10.81
C VAL A 29 -9.17 -11.17 -12.10
N PHE A 30 -7.85 -11.23 -12.13
CA PHE A 30 -7.07 -10.87 -13.30
C PHE A 30 -6.38 -12.12 -13.85
N THR A 31 -6.41 -12.31 -15.16
CA THR A 31 -5.73 -13.42 -15.82
C THR A 31 -4.72 -12.88 -16.83
N PHE A 32 -3.54 -13.47 -16.84
CA PHE A 32 -2.47 -13.11 -17.76
C PHE A 32 -1.98 -14.36 -18.48
N GLU A 33 -1.97 -14.30 -19.81
CA GLU A 33 -1.50 -15.40 -20.64
C GLU A 33 -0.26 -14.98 -21.39
N GLU A 34 0.83 -15.72 -21.17
CA GLU A 34 2.08 -15.57 -21.90
C GLU A 34 2.38 -16.85 -22.66
N GLU A 35 3.38 -16.85 -23.55
CA GLU A 35 3.72 -18.04 -24.33
C GLU A 35 4.10 -19.24 -23.45
N ASP A 36 4.79 -19.01 -22.36
CA ASP A 36 5.40 -20.02 -21.49
C ASP A 36 4.71 -20.17 -20.14
N ALA A 37 3.79 -19.28 -19.79
CA ALA A 37 3.12 -19.32 -18.49
C ALA A 37 1.74 -18.69 -18.53
N SER A 38 0.87 -19.14 -17.62
CA SER A 38 -0.40 -18.46 -17.32
C SER A 38 -0.43 -18.08 -15.85
N CYS A 39 -1.03 -16.92 -15.55
CA CYS A 39 -1.15 -16.40 -14.22
C CYS A 39 -2.60 -16.05 -13.93
N VAL A 40 -3.08 -16.45 -12.75
CA VAL A 40 -4.40 -16.05 -12.24
C VAL A 40 -4.18 -15.32 -10.93
N TRP A 41 -4.60 -14.08 -10.88
CA TRP A 41 -4.51 -13.20 -9.72
C TRP A 41 -5.91 -12.95 -9.19
N ARG A 42 -6.19 -13.42 -7.98
CA ARG A 42 -7.49 -13.24 -7.32
C ARG A 42 -7.34 -12.34 -6.10
N ASN A 43 -8.30 -11.44 -5.95
CA ASN A 43 -8.35 -10.51 -4.82
C ASN A 43 -9.65 -10.71 -4.05
N HIS A 44 -9.55 -10.71 -2.73
CA HIS A 44 -10.70 -10.73 -1.83
C HIS A 44 -10.54 -9.63 -0.78
N TYR A 45 -11.46 -8.66 -0.79
CA TYR A 45 -11.42 -7.55 0.15
C TYR A 45 -12.22 -7.88 1.41
N SER A 46 -11.61 -7.67 2.58
CA SER A 46 -12.28 -7.76 3.87
C SER A 46 -12.37 -6.38 4.49
N ALA A 47 -13.58 -5.83 4.58
CA ALA A 47 -13.82 -4.53 5.19
C ALA A 47 -13.54 -4.56 6.71
N ALA A 48 -13.86 -5.69 7.36
CA ALA A 48 -13.65 -5.85 8.80
C ALA A 48 -12.17 -5.79 9.16
N ASP A 49 -11.32 -6.38 8.34
CA ASP A 49 -9.87 -6.47 8.58
C ASP A 49 -9.10 -5.37 7.85
N ARG A 50 -9.75 -4.59 6.99
CA ARG A 50 -9.15 -3.54 6.16
C ARG A 50 -7.98 -4.06 5.33
N ARG A 51 -8.18 -5.21 4.69
CA ARG A 51 -7.13 -5.84 3.90
C ARG A 51 -7.70 -6.51 2.66
N VAL A 52 -6.83 -6.66 1.67
CA VAL A 52 -7.09 -7.48 0.49
C VAL A 52 -6.26 -8.75 0.61
N GLU A 53 -6.91 -9.90 0.51
CA GLU A 53 -6.24 -11.17 0.36
C GLU A 53 -5.93 -11.36 -1.12
N ILE A 54 -4.66 -11.56 -1.43
CA ILE A 54 -4.19 -11.70 -2.80
C ILE A 54 -3.67 -13.12 -2.99
N SER A 55 -4.26 -13.84 -3.94
CA SER A 55 -3.81 -15.16 -4.35
C SER A 55 -3.29 -15.11 -5.77
N VAL A 56 -2.08 -15.57 -5.98
CA VAL A 56 -1.45 -15.63 -7.30
C VAL A 56 -1.09 -17.07 -7.62
N ASP A 57 -1.62 -17.57 -8.73
CA ASP A 57 -1.32 -18.90 -9.24
C ASP A 57 -0.63 -18.77 -10.59
N ILE A 58 0.54 -19.36 -10.73
CA ILE A 58 1.33 -19.34 -11.97
C ILE A 58 1.58 -20.78 -12.42
N ASP A 59 1.20 -21.08 -13.64
CA ASP A 59 1.44 -22.37 -14.27
C ASP A 59 2.41 -22.20 -15.43
N TYR A 60 3.53 -22.94 -15.38
CA TYR A 60 4.52 -22.97 -16.46
C TYR A 60 4.23 -24.12 -17.41
N ARG A 61 4.10 -23.82 -18.69
CA ARG A 61 3.70 -24.83 -19.69
C ARG A 61 4.77 -25.83 -20.03
N GLU A 62 6.02 -25.39 -20.14
CA GLU A 62 7.12 -26.26 -20.52
C GLU A 62 7.49 -27.29 -19.46
N THR A 63 7.55 -26.84 -18.21
CA THR A 63 7.97 -27.70 -17.10
C THR A 63 6.81 -28.34 -16.35
N GLY A 64 5.59 -27.83 -16.55
CA GLY A 64 4.44 -28.23 -15.75
C GLY A 64 4.49 -27.77 -14.31
N GLU A 65 5.43 -26.91 -13.96
CA GLU A 65 5.54 -26.38 -12.61
C GLU A 65 4.40 -25.43 -12.29
N HIS A 66 3.98 -25.46 -11.04
CA HIS A 66 2.93 -24.60 -10.51
C HIS A 66 3.43 -23.86 -9.30
N PHE A 67 3.23 -22.54 -9.27
CA PHE A 67 3.54 -21.71 -8.11
C PHE A 67 2.27 -21.08 -7.59
N HIS A 68 2.11 -21.09 -6.28
CA HIS A 68 1.01 -20.44 -5.59
C HIS A 68 1.57 -19.58 -4.48
N GLU A 69 1.16 -18.30 -4.47
CA GLU A 69 1.46 -17.38 -3.38
C GLU A 69 0.18 -16.77 -2.87
N GLN A 70 0.10 -16.57 -1.58
CA GLN A 70 -1.01 -15.91 -0.93
C GLN A 70 -0.44 -14.93 0.08
N PHE A 71 -0.89 -13.69 0.01
CA PHE A 71 -0.46 -12.65 0.92
C PHE A 71 -1.56 -11.63 1.12
N TYR A 72 -1.37 -10.72 2.08
CA TYR A 72 -2.34 -9.70 2.42
C TYR A 72 -1.75 -8.32 2.20
N GLU A 73 -2.56 -7.41 1.67
CA GLU A 73 -2.21 -6.01 1.58
C GLU A 73 -3.19 -5.22 2.43
N TYR A 74 -2.65 -4.45 3.38
CA TYR A 74 -3.45 -3.65 4.30
C TYR A 74 -3.56 -2.22 3.80
N THR A 75 -4.68 -1.57 4.11
CA THR A 75 -4.87 -0.17 3.83
C THR A 75 -5.33 0.56 5.08
N TYR A 76 -5.05 1.84 5.14
CA TYR A 76 -5.36 2.67 6.30
C TYR A 76 -5.93 4.00 5.82
N ASP A 77 -6.87 4.57 6.59
CA ASP A 77 -7.33 5.90 6.32
C ASP A 77 -6.26 6.94 6.70
N LEU A 78 -6.47 8.17 6.24
CA LEU A 78 -5.48 9.23 6.42
C LEU A 78 -5.22 9.57 7.89
N ASP A 79 -6.26 9.54 8.72
CA ASP A 79 -6.13 9.81 10.15
C ASP A 79 -5.26 8.77 10.86
N THR A 80 -5.41 7.50 10.49
CA THR A 80 -4.59 6.40 11.02
C THR A 80 -3.13 6.58 10.59
N ILE A 81 -2.89 6.94 9.34
CA ILE A 81 -1.54 7.20 8.82
C ILE A 81 -0.90 8.37 9.57
N ARG A 82 -1.64 9.46 9.73
CA ARG A 82 -1.14 10.65 10.46
C ARG A 82 -0.77 10.29 11.89
N ALA A 83 -1.63 9.56 12.60
CA ALA A 83 -1.39 9.16 13.98
C ALA A 83 -0.15 8.26 14.10
N ALA A 84 0.04 7.33 13.18
CA ALA A 84 1.21 6.45 13.16
C ALA A 84 2.50 7.24 12.92
N LEU A 85 2.47 8.21 11.99
CA LEU A 85 3.63 9.07 11.72
C LEU A 85 3.99 9.92 12.95
N GLU A 86 3.00 10.53 13.58
CA GLU A 86 3.21 11.36 14.78
C GLU A 86 3.79 10.55 15.93
N LYS A 87 3.32 9.32 16.11
CA LYS A 87 3.84 8.41 17.12
C LYS A 87 5.33 8.12 16.94
N HIS A 88 5.81 8.12 15.72
CA HIS A 88 7.20 7.83 15.37
C HIS A 88 8.04 9.09 15.11
N GLY A 89 7.53 10.26 15.49
CA GLY A 89 8.28 11.51 15.41
C GLY A 89 8.20 12.24 14.09
N PHE A 90 7.23 11.94 13.26
CA PHE A 90 7.02 12.60 11.97
C PHE A 90 5.78 13.47 12.00
N ALA A 91 5.82 14.57 11.27
CA ALA A 91 4.64 15.38 10.98
C ALA A 91 4.26 15.20 9.52
N LEU A 92 2.99 14.95 9.26
CA LEU A 92 2.49 14.86 7.89
C LEU A 92 2.36 16.27 7.33
N GLU A 93 3.24 16.62 6.38
CA GLU A 93 3.27 17.94 5.77
C GLU A 93 2.27 18.09 4.64
N SER A 94 2.17 17.07 3.78
CA SER A 94 1.27 17.11 2.64
C SER A 94 0.88 15.71 2.20
N VAL A 95 -0.29 15.61 1.61
CA VAL A 95 -0.76 14.40 0.96
C VAL A 95 -1.52 14.81 -0.30
N CYS A 96 -1.33 14.03 -1.36
CA CYS A 96 -2.01 14.27 -2.62
C CYS A 96 -2.37 12.95 -3.30
N ASP A 97 -3.06 13.04 -4.43
CA ASP A 97 -3.35 11.89 -5.27
C ASP A 97 -2.04 11.34 -5.83
N GLY A 98 -1.76 10.06 -5.61
CA GLY A 98 -0.50 9.44 -6.00
C GLY A 98 -0.34 9.21 -7.49
N GLU A 99 -1.39 9.41 -8.28
CA GLU A 99 -1.33 9.26 -9.74
C GLU A 99 -1.22 10.61 -10.45
N SER A 100 -2.04 11.57 -10.04
CA SER A 100 -2.08 12.89 -10.68
C SER A 100 -1.20 13.92 -10.01
N PHE A 101 -0.81 13.70 -8.76
CA PHE A 101 -0.15 14.66 -7.86
C PHE A 101 -1.00 15.92 -7.60
N GLY A 102 -2.28 15.84 -7.97
CA GLY A 102 -3.27 16.88 -7.67
C GLY A 102 -3.91 16.66 -6.30
N PRO A 103 -4.98 17.41 -6.00
CA PRO A 103 -5.68 17.26 -4.73
C PRO A 103 -6.22 15.86 -4.52
N LEU A 104 -6.16 15.38 -3.27
CA LEU A 104 -6.73 14.11 -2.88
C LEU A 104 -8.26 14.18 -2.96
N THR A 105 -8.88 13.14 -3.52
CA THR A 105 -10.34 13.02 -3.60
C THR A 105 -10.78 11.71 -2.98
N ASP A 106 -12.10 11.55 -2.79
CA ASP A 106 -12.67 10.30 -2.26
C ASP A 106 -12.48 9.11 -3.22
N GLU A 107 -12.15 9.38 -4.48
CA GLU A 107 -11.90 8.36 -5.50
C GLU A 107 -10.43 8.15 -5.81
N SER A 108 -9.52 8.81 -5.08
CA SER A 108 -8.09 8.62 -5.25
C SER A 108 -7.70 7.18 -4.90
N GLU A 109 -6.93 6.55 -5.77
CA GLU A 109 -6.52 5.16 -5.61
C GLU A 109 -5.23 5.00 -4.80
N ARG A 110 -4.40 6.03 -4.76
CA ARG A 110 -3.15 6.04 -4.00
C ARG A 110 -2.98 7.35 -3.26
N TYR A 111 -2.41 7.24 -2.05
CA TYR A 111 -1.88 8.40 -1.33
C TYR A 111 -0.42 8.58 -1.74
N PHE A 112 -0.01 9.81 -2.00
CA PHE A 112 1.39 10.19 -2.00
C PHE A 112 1.57 11.23 -0.91
N PHE A 113 2.43 10.94 0.05
CA PHE A 113 2.58 11.83 1.19
C PHE A 113 4.03 12.17 1.50
N CYS A 114 4.20 13.35 2.09
CA CYS A 114 5.45 13.88 2.56
C CYS A 114 5.34 14.07 4.06
N ALA A 115 6.24 13.47 4.81
CA ALA A 115 6.34 13.63 6.26
C ALA A 115 7.73 14.13 6.63
N VAL A 116 7.80 14.98 7.64
CA VAL A 116 9.05 15.57 8.10
C VAL A 116 9.36 15.07 9.51
N LYS A 117 10.60 14.66 9.71
CA LYS A 117 11.08 14.21 11.03
C LYS A 117 11.14 15.38 11.98
N GLN A 118 10.35 15.33 13.06
CA GLN A 118 10.26 16.39 14.05
C GLN A 118 11.24 16.19 15.19
N TYR A 119 11.42 14.94 15.61
CA TYR A 119 12.34 14.58 16.68
C TYR A 119 12.81 13.13 16.52
N THR A 120 13.88 12.76 17.19
CA THR A 120 14.33 11.37 17.21
C THR A 120 13.57 10.59 18.27
N GLN A 121 13.57 9.26 18.17
CA GLN A 121 12.96 8.39 19.19
C GLN A 121 13.59 8.60 20.57
N LEU A 122 14.86 8.96 20.62
CA LEU A 122 15.55 9.24 21.89
C LEU A 122 15.04 10.52 22.55
N GLU A 123 14.63 11.51 21.76
CA GLU A 123 14.07 12.77 22.27
C GLU A 123 12.66 12.60 22.85
N GLU A 124 11.94 11.56 22.47
CA GLU A 124 10.62 11.21 22.99
C GLU A 124 10.65 10.86 24.47
N GLN A 125 11.77 10.40 24.95
CA GLN A 125 11.95 9.99 26.31
C GLN A 125 12.41 11.16 27.18
#